data_b1d471b631b74b9d1341a02d47faaeb3
#
_entry.id   b1d471b631b74b9d1341a02d47faaeb3
#
_cell.length_a   1.000
_cell.length_b   1.000
_cell.length_c   1.000
_cell.angle_alpha   90.00
_cell.angle_beta   90.00
_cell.angle_gamma   90.00
#
_symmetry.space_group_name_H-M   'P 1'
#
loop_
_entity.id
_entity.type
_entity.pdbx_description
1 polymer ?
#
loop_
_entity_poly.entity_id
_entity_poly.type
_entity_poly.pdbx_seq_one_letter_code
_entity_poly.pdbx_strand_id
1 'polypeptide(L)'
;AYQIPDMYTGGFWPYETLEEYWGWWSRQIDCNRYTDIPKSTYSKLLDLVKDKDYFVITTNVDHCFQKAGFDKKRLFYMQGDYGLWQCSMPCHQKTYDNETAVREMVKQQKDRKIPSELIPRCPVCGKPMIMNLRCDNTFVQDEGWYQAKQRYDDFIRRHENLKIVYLELGVGMNTPVWIKYPFWKMTRQNPE
;
A
#
# COMPACT_ATOMS: atom_id res chain seq x y z
N ALA A 1 -3.50 1.04 28.29
CA ALA A 1 -3.76 1.02 26.82
C ALA A 1 -3.27 2.35 26.25
N TYR A 2 -2.68 2.36 25.03
CA TYR A 2 -2.44 3.62 24.33
C TYR A 2 -3.82 4.23 24.02
N GLN A 3 -3.98 5.52 24.27
CA GLN A 3 -5.20 6.25 23.88
C GLN A 3 -5.06 6.70 22.42
N ILE A 4 -4.84 5.75 21.51
CA ILE A 4 -4.73 6.00 20.07
C ILE A 4 -6.16 6.15 19.54
N PRO A 5 -6.53 7.29 18.96
CA PRO A 5 -7.91 7.58 18.57
C PRO A 5 -8.37 6.75 17.37
N ASP A 6 -7.45 6.38 16.47
CA ASP A 6 -7.73 5.63 15.26
C ASP A 6 -6.48 4.88 14.75
N MET A 7 -6.69 4.03 13.76
CA MET A 7 -5.63 3.19 13.18
C MET A 7 -4.59 4.00 12.40
N TYR A 8 -4.96 5.11 11.78
CA TYR A 8 -4.02 5.97 11.06
C TYR A 8 -3.04 6.62 12.02
N THR A 9 -3.55 7.23 13.09
CA THR A 9 -2.76 7.85 14.16
C THR A 9 -1.80 6.84 14.80
N GLY A 10 -2.23 5.58 14.94
CA GLY A 10 -1.38 4.51 15.48
C GLY A 10 -0.12 4.25 14.66
N GLY A 11 -0.17 4.44 13.36
CA GLY A 11 0.99 4.31 12.48
C GLY A 11 2.10 5.36 12.72
N PHE A 12 1.72 6.51 13.26
CA PHE A 12 2.60 7.66 13.55
C PHE A 12 2.80 7.89 15.05
N TRP A 13 2.30 6.98 15.89
CA TRP A 13 2.45 7.09 17.33
C TRP A 13 3.93 7.01 17.73
N PRO A 14 4.42 7.86 18.65
CA PRO A 14 5.81 7.86 19.10
C PRO A 14 6.05 6.71 20.09
N TYR A 15 6.17 5.49 19.59
CA TYR A 15 6.48 4.32 20.41
C TYR A 15 7.85 4.46 21.06
N GLU A 16 7.98 4.05 22.32
CA GLU A 16 9.24 4.15 23.09
C GLU A 16 10.30 3.16 22.58
N THR A 17 9.87 2.00 22.10
CA THR A 17 10.77 0.93 21.62
C THR A 17 10.31 0.35 20.29
N LEU A 18 11.26 -0.30 19.58
CA LEU A 18 10.94 -1.01 18.34
C LEU A 18 10.05 -2.23 18.59
N GLU A 19 10.15 -2.87 19.76
CA GLU A 19 9.28 -3.96 20.16
C GLU A 19 7.82 -3.52 20.26
N GLU A 20 7.56 -2.32 20.79
CA GLU A 20 6.21 -1.74 20.83
C GLU A 20 5.72 -1.32 19.46
N TYR A 21 6.57 -0.65 18.68
CA TYR A 21 6.28 -0.26 17.30
C TYR A 21 5.86 -1.46 16.48
N TRP A 22 6.63 -2.53 16.49
CA TRP A 22 6.30 -3.74 15.76
C TRP A 22 5.18 -4.56 16.41
N GLY A 23 4.98 -4.44 17.71
CA GLY A 23 3.83 -5.01 18.41
C GLY A 23 2.50 -4.43 17.92
N TRP A 24 2.47 -3.15 17.58
CA TRP A 24 1.31 -2.50 16.98
C TRP A 24 1.23 -2.82 15.46
N TRP A 25 2.31 -2.57 14.73
CA TRP A 25 2.33 -2.74 13.28
C TRP A 25 2.03 -4.16 12.83
N SER A 26 2.56 -5.17 13.51
CA SER A 26 2.30 -6.56 13.14
C SER A 26 0.81 -6.91 13.17
N ARG A 27 0.07 -6.45 14.18
CA ARG A 27 -1.39 -6.64 14.25
C ARG A 27 -2.13 -5.86 13.16
N GLN A 28 -1.71 -4.62 12.94
CA GLN A 28 -2.29 -3.77 11.91
C GLN A 28 -2.13 -4.40 10.52
N ILE A 29 -0.95 -4.92 10.22
CA ILE A 29 -0.65 -5.60 8.97
C ILE A 29 -1.45 -6.89 8.86
N ASP A 30 -1.41 -7.74 9.88
CA ASP A 30 -2.12 -9.03 9.88
C ASP A 30 -3.61 -8.84 9.63
N CYS A 31 -4.24 -7.90 10.34
CA CYS A 31 -5.65 -7.59 10.19
C CYS A 31 -6.01 -7.07 8.79
N ASN A 32 -5.26 -6.12 8.25
CA ASN A 32 -5.64 -5.43 7.00
C ASN A 32 -5.09 -6.12 5.76
N ARG A 33 -3.92 -6.75 5.86
CA ARG A 33 -3.21 -7.32 4.71
C ARG A 33 -3.39 -8.82 4.58
N TYR A 34 -3.41 -9.56 5.69
CA TYR A 34 -3.35 -11.02 5.69
C TYR A 34 -4.62 -11.72 6.16
N THR A 35 -5.56 -10.99 6.77
CA THR A 35 -6.88 -11.54 7.09
C THR A 35 -7.79 -11.47 5.87
N ASP A 36 -8.51 -12.56 5.61
CA ASP A 36 -9.48 -12.61 4.53
C ASP A 36 -10.71 -11.76 4.85
N ILE A 37 -11.18 -11.02 3.85
CA ILE A 37 -12.39 -10.21 3.94
C ILE A 37 -13.50 -10.91 3.15
N PRO A 38 -14.49 -11.52 3.82
CA PRO A 38 -15.61 -12.14 3.11
C PRO A 38 -16.44 -11.07 2.39
N LYS A 39 -16.79 -11.33 1.11
CA LYS A 39 -17.68 -10.51 0.27
C LYS A 39 -17.31 -9.02 0.22
N SER A 40 -16.16 -8.72 -0.25
CA SER A 40 -15.68 -7.35 -0.34
C SER A 40 -16.42 -6.55 -1.44
N THR A 41 -16.53 -5.25 -1.25
CA THR A 41 -16.96 -4.28 -2.27
C THR A 41 -16.10 -4.37 -3.52
N TYR A 42 -14.83 -4.75 -3.38
CA TYR A 42 -13.86 -4.90 -4.46
C TYR A 42 -14.24 -6.02 -5.44
N SER A 43 -14.84 -7.13 -4.98
CA SER A 43 -15.33 -8.19 -5.86
C SER A 43 -16.45 -7.68 -6.78
N LYS A 44 -17.38 -6.88 -6.23
CA LYS A 44 -18.44 -6.24 -7.03
C LYS A 44 -17.89 -5.24 -8.04
N LEU A 45 -16.85 -4.51 -7.65
CA LEU A 45 -16.17 -3.58 -8.56
C LEU A 45 -15.45 -4.34 -9.69
N LEU A 46 -14.82 -5.47 -9.39
CA LEU A 46 -14.23 -6.31 -10.42
C LEU A 46 -15.30 -6.81 -11.41
N ASP A 47 -16.45 -7.28 -10.93
CA ASP A 47 -17.56 -7.72 -11.78
C ASP A 47 -18.05 -6.61 -12.71
N LEU A 48 -18.02 -5.35 -12.26
CA LEU A 48 -18.40 -4.19 -13.09
C LEU A 48 -17.40 -3.91 -14.22
N VAL A 49 -16.11 -4.19 -14.01
CA VAL A 49 -15.05 -3.75 -14.94
C VAL A 49 -14.34 -4.88 -15.69
N LYS A 50 -14.49 -6.17 -15.27
CA LYS A 50 -13.72 -7.31 -15.82
C LYS A 50 -13.79 -7.47 -17.34
N ASP A 51 -14.93 -7.10 -17.94
CA ASP A 51 -15.16 -7.18 -19.40
C ASP A 51 -14.83 -5.88 -20.12
N LYS A 52 -14.20 -4.91 -19.44
CA LYS A 52 -13.83 -3.61 -19.98
C LYS A 52 -12.31 -3.48 -20.08
N ASP A 53 -11.86 -2.55 -20.91
CA ASP A 53 -10.46 -2.14 -20.86
C ASP A 53 -10.31 -1.12 -19.73
N TYR A 54 -9.79 -1.59 -18.60
CA TYR A 54 -9.66 -0.82 -17.37
C TYR A 54 -8.24 -0.78 -16.85
N PHE A 55 -7.94 0.22 -16.05
CA PHE A 55 -6.76 0.27 -15.20
C PHE A 55 -7.12 0.84 -13.83
N VAL A 56 -6.56 0.29 -12.77
CA VAL A 56 -6.78 0.75 -11.40
C VAL A 56 -5.53 1.45 -10.89
N ILE A 57 -5.71 2.66 -10.36
CA ILE A 57 -4.70 3.31 -9.52
C ILE A 57 -5.27 3.48 -8.10
N THR A 58 -4.45 3.22 -7.11
CA THR A 58 -4.89 3.29 -5.71
C THR A 58 -3.81 3.84 -4.80
N THR A 59 -4.25 4.61 -3.80
CA THR A 59 -3.43 5.02 -2.66
C THR A 59 -3.61 4.09 -1.45
N ASN A 60 -4.50 3.09 -1.56
CA ASN A 60 -4.67 2.08 -0.53
C ASN A 60 -3.48 1.11 -0.53
N VAL A 61 -3.13 0.64 0.65
CA VAL A 61 -1.97 -0.23 0.91
C VAL A 61 -2.36 -1.60 1.49
N ASP A 62 -3.67 -1.90 1.50
CA ASP A 62 -4.30 -3.08 2.10
C ASP A 62 -4.37 -4.32 1.20
N HIS A 63 -3.96 -4.17 -0.07
CA HIS A 63 -3.99 -5.25 -1.06
C HIS A 63 -5.40 -5.76 -1.45
N CYS A 64 -6.45 -5.03 -1.13
CA CYS A 64 -7.82 -5.48 -1.35
C CYS A 64 -8.18 -5.70 -2.83
N PHE A 65 -7.63 -4.91 -3.76
CA PHE A 65 -7.80 -5.15 -5.19
C PHE A 65 -7.24 -6.51 -5.63
N GLN A 66 -6.00 -6.83 -5.21
CA GLN A 66 -5.35 -8.09 -5.54
C GLN A 66 -6.11 -9.29 -4.92
N LYS A 67 -6.54 -9.17 -3.64
CA LYS A 67 -7.36 -10.18 -2.97
C LYS A 67 -8.69 -10.44 -3.68
N ALA A 68 -9.28 -9.41 -4.29
CA ALA A 68 -10.51 -9.54 -5.06
C ALA A 68 -10.30 -10.13 -6.48
N GLY A 69 -9.05 -10.37 -6.90
CA GLY A 69 -8.73 -10.99 -8.18
C GLY A 69 -8.48 -10.02 -9.32
N PHE A 70 -8.26 -8.72 -9.07
CA PHE A 70 -7.85 -7.79 -10.11
C PHE A 70 -6.49 -8.19 -10.69
N ASP A 71 -6.35 -8.09 -12.00
CA ASP A 71 -5.08 -8.36 -12.69
C ASP A 71 -4.00 -7.37 -12.22
N LYS A 72 -2.93 -7.90 -11.65
CA LYS A 72 -1.77 -7.10 -11.20
C LYS A 72 -1.16 -6.25 -12.30
N LYS A 73 -1.28 -6.67 -13.58
CA LYS A 73 -0.81 -5.90 -14.73
C LYS A 73 -1.65 -4.65 -15.00
N ARG A 74 -2.86 -4.60 -14.47
CA ARG A 74 -3.82 -3.50 -14.59
C ARG A 74 -3.99 -2.72 -13.29
N LEU A 75 -2.97 -2.77 -12.41
CA LEU A 75 -3.04 -2.19 -11.09
C LEU A 75 -1.73 -1.46 -10.74
N PHE A 76 -1.87 -0.23 -10.21
CA PHE A 76 -0.78 0.55 -9.65
C PHE A 76 -1.14 1.04 -8.23
N TYR A 77 -0.55 0.43 -7.22
CA TYR A 77 -0.65 0.80 -5.80
C TYR A 77 0.53 1.71 -5.44
N MET A 78 0.36 3.00 -5.66
CA MET A 78 1.45 3.98 -5.74
C MET A 78 2.06 4.39 -4.40
N GLN A 79 1.39 4.11 -3.26
CA GLN A 79 1.85 4.51 -1.93
C GLN A 79 2.42 3.36 -1.09
N GLY A 80 2.71 2.21 -1.71
CA GLY A 80 3.27 1.05 -1.06
C GLY A 80 2.26 -0.06 -0.75
N ASP A 81 2.64 -0.98 0.11
CA ASP A 81 1.83 -2.14 0.51
C ASP A 81 2.17 -2.53 1.95
N TYR A 82 1.17 -2.84 2.77
CA TYR A 82 1.38 -3.37 4.13
C TYR A 82 2.17 -4.68 4.15
N GLY A 83 2.22 -5.40 3.05
CA GLY A 83 3.02 -6.61 2.90
C GLY A 83 4.49 -6.38 2.62
N LEU A 84 4.96 -5.13 2.56
CA LEU A 84 6.33 -4.80 2.17
C LEU A 84 7.06 -3.99 3.24
N TRP A 85 8.32 -4.37 3.46
CA TRP A 85 9.29 -3.62 4.25
C TRP A 85 10.36 -3.00 3.38
N GLN A 86 10.97 -1.93 3.89
CA GLN A 86 12.15 -1.28 3.33
C GLN A 86 13.18 -0.95 4.43
N CYS A 87 14.40 -0.69 4.04
CA CYS A 87 15.42 -0.17 4.97
C CYS A 87 15.00 1.22 5.48
N SER A 88 15.09 1.47 6.79
CA SER A 88 14.80 2.78 7.37
C SER A 88 15.74 3.91 6.87
N MET A 89 16.92 3.56 6.39
CA MET A 89 17.93 4.49 5.87
C MET A 89 18.03 4.48 4.33
N PRO A 90 17.04 4.06 3.59
CA PRO A 90 16.97 3.62 2.18
C PRO A 90 18.34 3.35 1.53
N CYS A 91 19.15 2.47 2.14
CA CYS A 91 20.52 2.21 1.68
C CYS A 91 20.58 1.49 0.32
N HIS A 92 19.43 1.03 -0.17
CA HIS A 92 19.26 0.40 -1.47
C HIS A 92 17.78 0.44 -1.89
N GLN A 93 17.50 0.28 -3.19
CA GLN A 93 16.17 0.43 -3.77
C GLN A 93 15.48 -0.95 -3.89
N LYS A 94 15.24 -1.61 -2.76
CA LYS A 94 14.56 -2.91 -2.71
C LYS A 94 13.60 -3.00 -1.55
N THR A 95 12.45 -3.62 -1.78
CA THR A 95 11.46 -3.97 -0.76
C THR A 95 11.52 -5.47 -0.45
N TYR A 96 10.95 -5.88 0.68
CA TYR A 96 10.98 -7.24 1.20
C TYR A 96 9.58 -7.64 1.67
N ASP A 97 9.16 -8.85 1.30
CA ASP A 97 7.94 -9.47 1.84
C ASP A 97 8.05 -9.67 3.35
N ASN A 98 6.92 -9.51 4.04
CA ASN A 98 6.92 -9.54 5.50
C ASN A 98 5.93 -10.56 6.10
N GLU A 99 5.18 -11.32 5.31
CA GLU A 99 4.08 -12.14 5.82
C GLU A 99 4.51 -13.12 6.92
N THR A 100 5.54 -13.92 6.65
CA THR A 100 6.01 -14.94 7.61
C THR A 100 6.44 -14.30 8.92
N ALA A 101 7.19 -13.21 8.86
CA ALA A 101 7.69 -12.53 10.04
C ALA A 101 6.56 -11.85 10.82
N VAL A 102 5.62 -11.21 10.13
CA VAL A 102 4.45 -10.57 10.75
C VAL A 102 3.59 -11.59 11.50
N ARG A 103 3.31 -12.74 10.88
CA ARG A 103 2.55 -13.81 11.55
C ARG A 103 3.26 -14.32 12.80
N GLU A 104 4.58 -14.47 12.76
CA GLU A 104 5.36 -14.86 13.94
C GLU A 104 5.38 -13.77 15.02
N MET A 105 5.47 -12.50 14.65
CA MET A 105 5.33 -11.38 15.58
C MET A 105 3.97 -11.39 16.29
N VAL A 106 2.87 -11.58 15.55
CA VAL A 106 1.52 -11.64 16.13
C VAL A 106 1.38 -12.80 17.11
N LYS A 107 1.95 -13.95 16.78
CA LYS A 107 1.89 -15.16 17.60
C LYS A 107 2.68 -15.03 18.90
N GLN A 108 3.86 -14.41 18.87
CA GLN A 108 4.78 -14.38 20.03
C GLN A 108 4.67 -13.13 20.89
N GLN A 109 3.95 -12.09 20.46
CA GLN A 109 3.89 -10.86 21.22
C GLN A 109 3.20 -11.02 22.59
N LYS A 110 3.77 -10.35 23.59
CA LYS A 110 3.21 -10.21 24.94
C LYS A 110 3.21 -8.73 25.33
N ASP A 111 2.23 -8.32 26.12
CA ASP A 111 2.14 -6.95 26.66
C ASP A 111 2.37 -5.86 25.57
N ARG A 112 1.87 -6.10 24.35
CA ARG A 112 2.00 -5.21 23.18
C ARG A 112 3.41 -5.07 22.62
N LYS A 113 4.34 -5.93 23.01
CA LYS A 113 5.72 -5.98 22.53
C LYS A 113 5.98 -7.31 21.82
N ILE A 114 6.72 -7.25 20.73
CA ILE A 114 7.30 -8.45 20.14
C ILE A 114 8.61 -8.80 20.85
N PRO A 115 9.08 -10.05 20.76
CA PRO A 115 10.46 -10.39 21.11
C PRO A 115 11.47 -9.59 20.30
N SER A 116 12.56 -9.14 20.93
CA SER A 116 13.58 -8.28 20.29
C SER A 116 14.26 -8.94 19.09
N GLU A 117 14.37 -10.27 19.08
CA GLU A 117 14.93 -11.07 18.00
C GLU A 117 14.05 -11.06 16.72
N LEU A 118 12.78 -10.69 16.84
CA LEU A 118 11.87 -10.55 15.70
C LEU A 118 11.90 -9.15 15.07
N ILE A 119 12.63 -8.20 15.63
CA ILE A 119 12.79 -6.88 15.03
C ILE A 119 13.47 -7.02 13.67
N PRO A 120 12.81 -6.66 12.55
CA PRO A 120 13.38 -6.86 11.23
C PRO A 120 14.55 -5.92 10.96
N ARG A 121 15.63 -6.47 10.41
CA ARG A 121 16.87 -5.77 10.11
C ARG A 121 17.16 -5.80 8.63
N CYS A 122 17.66 -4.67 8.11
CA CYS A 122 18.10 -4.58 6.74
C CYS A 122 19.27 -5.55 6.47
N PRO A 123 19.16 -6.43 5.46
CA PRO A 123 20.21 -7.42 5.18
C PRO A 123 21.49 -6.78 4.61
N VAL A 124 21.46 -5.52 4.21
CA VAL A 124 22.61 -4.81 3.63
C VAL A 124 23.36 -4.00 4.69
N CYS A 125 22.65 -3.22 5.53
CA CYS A 125 23.29 -2.30 6.47
C CYS A 125 22.98 -2.59 7.95
N GLY A 126 22.18 -3.62 8.26
CA GLY A 126 21.82 -3.99 9.63
C GLY A 126 20.88 -3.01 10.39
N LYS A 127 20.55 -1.87 9.79
CA LYS A 127 19.60 -0.91 10.39
C LYS A 127 18.20 -1.51 10.46
N PRO A 128 17.33 -1.03 11.36
CA PRO A 128 15.95 -1.50 11.40
C PRO A 128 15.24 -1.36 10.05
N MET A 129 14.32 -2.25 9.76
CA MET A 129 13.37 -2.07 8.67
C MET A 129 12.20 -1.18 9.11
N ILE A 130 11.52 -0.60 8.15
CA ILE A 130 10.24 0.10 8.32
C ILE A 130 9.25 -0.37 7.25
N MET A 131 8.00 0.02 7.41
CA MET A 131 6.98 -0.22 6.39
C MET A 131 7.32 0.51 5.10
N ASN A 132 7.12 -0.15 3.95
CA ASN A 132 7.18 0.52 2.65
C ASN A 132 5.86 1.27 2.41
N LEU A 133 5.72 2.40 3.07
CA LEU A 133 4.59 3.33 2.96
C LEU A 133 5.10 4.72 2.64
N ARG A 134 4.44 5.40 1.71
CA ARG A 134 4.80 6.78 1.33
C ARG A 134 4.33 7.78 2.38
N CYS A 135 5.13 7.94 3.42
CA CYS A 135 4.90 8.94 4.48
C CYS A 135 5.82 10.15 4.33
N ASP A 136 7.00 9.96 3.75
CA ASP A 136 8.02 10.97 3.57
C ASP A 136 8.92 10.68 2.34
N ASN A 137 10.06 11.36 2.27
CA ASN A 137 11.02 11.24 1.18
C ASN A 137 11.89 9.97 1.24
N THR A 138 11.74 9.14 2.27
CA THR A 138 12.50 7.88 2.41
C THR A 138 11.82 6.70 1.71
N PHE A 139 10.64 6.89 1.14
CA PHE A 139 9.89 5.86 0.45
C PHE A 139 10.69 5.23 -0.71
N VAL A 140 10.93 3.93 -0.62
CA VAL A 140 11.63 3.18 -1.67
C VAL A 140 10.66 2.84 -2.80
N GLN A 141 10.97 3.34 -3.98
CA GLN A 141 10.35 2.92 -5.24
C GLN A 141 11.21 1.83 -5.85
N ASP A 142 10.82 0.59 -5.66
CA ASP A 142 11.54 -0.56 -6.21
C ASP A 142 11.22 -0.77 -7.69
N GLU A 143 11.87 -1.77 -8.29
CA GLU A 143 11.63 -2.12 -9.69
C GLU A 143 10.15 -2.43 -9.98
N GLY A 144 9.46 -3.13 -9.07
CA GLY A 144 8.05 -3.45 -9.20
C GLY A 144 7.16 -2.22 -9.23
N TRP A 145 7.50 -1.20 -8.44
CA TRP A 145 6.82 0.10 -8.44
C TRP A 145 6.98 0.81 -9.79
N TYR A 146 8.21 0.87 -10.32
CA TYR A 146 8.47 1.49 -11.63
C TYR A 146 7.78 0.76 -12.78
N GLN A 147 7.78 -0.57 -12.76
CA GLN A 147 7.06 -1.38 -13.75
C GLN A 147 5.55 -1.14 -13.71
N ALA A 148 4.95 -1.01 -12.51
CA ALA A 148 3.54 -0.71 -12.36
C ALA A 148 3.19 0.70 -12.86
N LYS A 149 4.04 1.68 -12.54
CA LYS A 149 3.93 3.04 -13.07
C LYS A 149 3.99 3.07 -14.59
N GLN A 150 4.97 2.39 -15.18
CA GLN A 150 5.12 2.33 -16.63
C GLN A 150 3.89 1.72 -17.31
N ARG A 151 3.32 0.64 -16.76
CA ARG A 151 2.08 0.06 -17.30
C ARG A 151 0.91 1.05 -17.24
N TYR A 152 0.82 1.85 -16.19
CA TYR A 152 -0.19 2.91 -16.10
C TYR A 152 0.04 4.00 -17.15
N ASP A 153 1.26 4.51 -17.27
CA ASP A 153 1.62 5.54 -18.26
C ASP A 153 1.34 5.03 -19.69
N ASP A 154 1.68 3.78 -19.98
CA ASP A 154 1.39 3.12 -21.27
C ASP A 154 -0.11 2.93 -21.51
N PHE A 155 -0.88 2.64 -20.46
CA PHE A 155 -2.35 2.57 -20.58
C PHE A 155 -2.92 3.93 -20.96
N ILE A 156 -2.56 5.00 -20.28
CA ILE A 156 -3.01 6.37 -20.62
C ILE A 156 -2.61 6.75 -22.04
N ARG A 157 -1.35 6.53 -22.40
CA ARG A 157 -0.84 6.85 -23.75
C ARG A 157 -1.59 6.11 -24.87
N ARG A 158 -1.91 4.83 -24.69
CA ARG A 158 -2.66 4.04 -25.68
C ARG A 158 -4.11 4.46 -25.81
N HIS A 159 -4.68 5.12 -24.81
CA HIS A 159 -6.06 5.60 -24.81
C HIS A 159 -6.16 7.10 -25.10
N GLU A 160 -5.05 7.73 -25.47
CA GLU A 160 -5.07 9.13 -25.92
C GLU A 160 -6.03 9.27 -27.11
N ASN A 161 -6.91 10.26 -27.05
CA ASN A 161 -8.02 10.49 -28.02
C ASN A 161 -9.14 9.44 -28.01
N LEU A 162 -9.20 8.56 -27.01
CA LEU A 162 -10.36 7.69 -26.80
C LEU A 162 -11.25 8.23 -25.67
N LYS A 163 -12.51 7.77 -25.64
CA LYS A 163 -13.43 8.10 -24.55
C LYS A 163 -13.04 7.32 -23.29
N ILE A 164 -12.57 8.03 -22.26
CA ILE A 164 -12.14 7.47 -20.97
C ILE A 164 -13.08 7.96 -19.87
N VAL A 165 -13.56 7.05 -19.04
CA VAL A 165 -14.25 7.37 -17.79
C VAL A 165 -13.26 7.34 -16.65
N TYR A 166 -13.04 8.47 -15.99
CA TYR A 166 -12.24 8.58 -14.77
C TYR A 166 -13.14 8.42 -13.55
N LEU A 167 -13.18 7.24 -12.95
CA LEU A 167 -14.03 6.91 -11.82
C LEU A 167 -13.26 7.06 -10.50
N GLU A 168 -13.67 8.01 -9.67
CA GLU A 168 -13.14 8.20 -8.32
C GLU A 168 -14.02 7.48 -7.28
N LEU A 169 -13.44 6.57 -6.49
CA LEU A 169 -14.11 5.86 -5.41
C LEU A 169 -13.36 6.10 -4.09
N GLY A 170 -13.97 6.84 -3.17
CA GLY A 170 -13.38 7.16 -1.87
C GLY A 170 -12.13 8.04 -1.93
N VAL A 171 -11.90 8.76 -3.04
CA VAL A 171 -10.75 9.64 -3.20
C VAL A 171 -10.99 10.96 -2.47
N GLY A 172 -10.40 11.10 -1.29
CA GLY A 172 -10.50 12.28 -0.44
C GLY A 172 -9.55 13.42 -0.83
N MET A 173 -9.49 14.43 0.06
CA MET A 173 -8.61 15.60 -0.10
C MET A 173 -7.29 15.45 0.67
N ASN A 174 -7.02 14.33 1.33
CA ASN A 174 -5.77 14.13 2.08
C ASN A 174 -4.57 13.99 1.15
N THR A 175 -4.74 13.32 0.01
CA THR A 175 -3.66 13.10 -0.98
C THR A 175 -4.18 13.32 -2.41
N PRO A 176 -4.80 14.48 -2.73
CA PRO A 176 -5.49 14.71 -4.00
C PRO A 176 -4.55 14.75 -5.21
N VAL A 177 -3.28 15.02 -4.98
CA VAL A 177 -2.24 15.13 -6.02
C VAL A 177 -1.97 13.83 -6.77
N TRP A 178 -2.32 12.67 -6.20
CA TRP A 178 -2.02 11.37 -6.80
C TRP A 178 -3.10 10.88 -7.77
N ILE A 179 -4.37 11.15 -7.47
CA ILE A 179 -5.50 10.66 -8.27
C ILE A 179 -6.41 11.82 -8.67
N LYS A 180 -6.96 12.54 -7.70
CA LYS A 180 -8.01 13.53 -7.92
C LYS A 180 -7.62 14.64 -8.91
N TYR A 181 -6.54 15.34 -8.65
CA TYR A 181 -6.11 16.43 -9.54
C TYR A 181 -5.65 15.95 -10.92
N PRO A 182 -4.90 14.82 -11.06
CA PRO A 182 -4.63 14.24 -12.37
C PRO A 182 -5.91 13.88 -13.15
N PHE A 183 -6.89 13.24 -12.50
CA PHE A 183 -8.14 12.87 -13.16
C PHE A 183 -8.93 14.12 -13.63
N TRP A 184 -9.07 15.12 -12.78
CA TRP A 184 -9.72 16.38 -13.17
C TRP A 184 -9.01 17.08 -14.32
N LYS A 185 -7.68 17.09 -14.31
CA LYS A 185 -6.88 17.65 -15.40
C LYS A 185 -7.13 16.90 -16.72
N MET A 186 -7.05 15.56 -16.69
CA MET A 186 -7.25 14.74 -17.89
C MET A 186 -8.68 14.84 -18.41
N THR A 187 -9.69 14.85 -17.54
CA THR A 187 -11.10 15.06 -17.93
C THR A 187 -11.29 16.42 -18.60
N ARG A 188 -10.67 17.48 -18.07
CA ARG A 188 -10.75 18.82 -18.66
C ARG A 188 -10.08 18.92 -20.04
N GLN A 189 -9.01 18.16 -20.23
CA GLN A 189 -8.26 18.13 -21.49
C GLN A 189 -8.96 17.30 -22.58
N ASN A 190 -9.84 16.39 -22.20
CA ASN A 190 -10.59 15.50 -23.09
C ASN A 190 -12.08 15.48 -22.67
N PRO A 191 -12.84 16.57 -22.96
CA PRO A 191 -14.19 16.76 -22.43
C PRO A 191 -15.29 15.95 -23.11
N GLU A 192 -15.01 15.20 -24.21
CA GLU A 192 -16.02 14.45 -25.00
C GLU A 192 -16.16 12.99 -24.54
#